data_55067cb781c153da25c6c3d591760bf2
#
_entry.id   55067cb781c153da25c6c3d591760bf2
#
_cell.length_a   1.000
_cell.length_b   1.000
_cell.length_c   1.000
_cell.angle_alpha   90.00
_cell.angle_beta   90.00
_cell.angle_gamma   90.00
#
_symmetry.space_group_name_H-M   'P 1'
#
loop_
_entity.id
_entity.type
_entity.pdbx_description
1 polymer ?
#
loop_
_entity_poly.entity_id
_entity_poly.type
_entity_poly.pdbx_seq_one_letter_code
_entity_poly.pdbx_strand_id
1 'polypeptide(L)'
;MQRPNAAAPAPDPRLTGAGPVEEISADLCIIGAGSGGLSLAASTAQLGLKVVLIEKHKMGGDCLNYGCVPSKALIAAARRAHLMRTSGPFGVVPIDPQIDTRAVHDHVKSVIAAIAPNDSVERFTGLGVRVIEGAGRFVDRNTVAAGDKLVRAQKFCIATGSGPAVPAIPGLENVAYFTNETIFDNVRPIGHLIVIGGGPIGMELAQAHLRLGAQVTVLEGMKALGKDDPELAEVVLKKLRSEGLIIREGAKVERVEGRSGAVRVTIATAEGTTEIDGTHLLVAAGRKPNLADLNLEAAAIKYDRSGIQVSKSLVTSNSKVFAIGDVTGGLQFTHVANYHAGIVFRRLLLKGLSGLTGGATVRDDHIPWVTFTDPELANVGLSEDLAKAKFGTINVYRWPYHENDRAQVDRVAEGFIKVVTTKKGQIVGAAIVGEHAGELIQMWSLAIAQGMNITAMTQWISPYPTLSEINKRAALGYYAQKAGSPVVRRVVAILRKFG
;
A
#
# COMPACT_ATOMS: atom_id res chain seq x y z
N MET A 1 56.09 -10.49 -7.22
CA MET A 1 55.65 -9.14 -6.93
C MET A 1 54.38 -9.23 -6.11
N GLN A 2 54.51 -9.10 -4.78
CA GLN A 2 53.36 -9.06 -3.84
C GLN A 2 52.66 -7.70 -3.95
N ARG A 3 51.35 -7.71 -4.10
CA ARG A 3 50.55 -6.47 -4.03
C ARG A 3 50.47 -5.98 -2.57
N PRO A 4 50.63 -4.68 -2.29
CA PRO A 4 50.55 -4.16 -0.93
C PRO A 4 49.14 -4.32 -0.40
N ASN A 5 49.05 -4.77 0.86
CA ASN A 5 47.82 -4.82 1.68
C ASN A 5 47.25 -3.40 1.79
N ALA A 6 46.05 -3.18 1.29
CA ALA A 6 45.31 -1.94 1.52
C ALA A 6 45.01 -1.82 3.04
N ALA A 7 45.52 -0.79 3.67
CA ALA A 7 45.25 -0.46 5.06
C ALA A 7 43.74 -0.34 5.28
N ALA A 8 43.25 -0.91 6.39
CA ALA A 8 41.85 -0.75 6.82
C ALA A 8 41.52 0.75 6.97
N PRO A 9 40.35 1.21 6.52
CA PRO A 9 39.96 2.61 6.71
C PRO A 9 39.90 2.95 8.20
N ALA A 10 40.38 4.14 8.55
CA ALA A 10 40.33 4.64 9.92
C ALA A 10 38.92 4.60 10.50
N PRO A 11 38.75 4.26 11.78
CA PRO A 11 37.43 4.24 12.42
C PRO A 11 36.78 5.63 12.37
N ASP A 12 35.47 5.66 12.07
CA ASP A 12 34.66 6.88 12.01
C ASP A 12 34.74 7.60 13.39
N PRO A 13 35.15 8.88 13.46
CA PRO A 13 35.28 9.61 14.73
C PRO A 13 33.96 9.74 15.50
N ARG A 14 32.82 9.43 14.90
CA ARG A 14 31.50 9.37 15.57
C ARG A 14 31.26 8.08 16.36
N LEU A 15 32.14 7.07 16.27
CA LEU A 15 32.13 5.84 17.08
C LEU A 15 32.92 6.01 18.40
N THR A 16 33.49 7.18 18.66
CA THR A 16 34.28 7.48 19.86
C THR A 16 33.44 7.93 21.06
N GLY A 17 32.30 7.30 21.32
CA GLY A 17 31.65 7.25 22.63
C GLY A 17 32.37 6.20 23.47
N ALA A 18 32.91 6.61 24.64
CA ALA A 18 33.88 5.93 25.46
C ALA A 18 33.44 4.58 26.07
N GLY A 19 33.25 3.55 25.24
CA GLY A 19 32.98 2.16 25.64
C GLY A 19 33.53 1.15 24.64
N PRO A 20 33.77 -0.11 25.06
CA PRO A 20 34.20 -1.16 24.13
C PRO A 20 33.10 -1.40 23.09
N VAL A 21 33.46 -1.32 21.81
CA VAL A 21 32.56 -1.63 20.69
C VAL A 21 32.24 -3.13 20.72
N GLU A 22 30.96 -3.48 20.80
CA GLU A 22 30.52 -4.87 20.75
C GLU A 22 30.50 -5.39 19.30
N GLU A 23 31.31 -6.39 18.98
CA GLU A 23 31.28 -7.07 17.69
C GLU A 23 30.29 -8.24 17.72
N ILE A 24 29.34 -8.27 16.79
CA ILE A 24 28.29 -9.27 16.67
C ILE A 24 28.45 -10.00 15.33
N SER A 25 28.50 -11.33 15.37
CA SER A 25 28.51 -12.18 14.18
C SER A 25 27.12 -12.76 13.94
N ALA A 26 26.60 -12.64 12.70
CA ALA A 26 25.26 -13.12 12.32
C ALA A 26 25.28 -13.81 10.93
N ASP A 27 24.28 -14.66 10.68
CA ASP A 27 23.99 -15.18 9.35
C ASP A 27 23.28 -14.13 8.50
N LEU A 28 22.33 -13.41 9.12
CA LEU A 28 21.54 -12.36 8.48
C LEU A 28 21.43 -11.13 9.40
N CYS A 29 21.73 -9.96 8.84
CA CYS A 29 21.45 -8.66 9.48
C CYS A 29 20.34 -7.95 8.68
N ILE A 30 19.26 -7.56 9.33
CA ILE A 30 18.11 -6.86 8.75
C ILE A 30 18.07 -5.44 9.30
N ILE A 31 17.97 -4.44 8.43
CA ILE A 31 17.86 -3.02 8.80
C ILE A 31 16.43 -2.55 8.52
N GLY A 32 15.67 -2.31 9.58
CA GLY A 32 14.26 -1.93 9.57
C GLY A 32 13.32 -3.05 10.02
N ALA A 33 12.52 -2.78 11.05
CA ALA A 33 11.54 -3.67 11.63
C ALA A 33 10.10 -3.31 11.22
N GLY A 34 9.91 -2.92 9.97
CA GLY A 34 8.60 -2.87 9.33
C GLY A 34 8.16 -4.26 8.86
N SER A 35 6.99 -4.34 8.20
CA SER A 35 6.35 -5.61 7.79
C SER A 35 7.29 -6.57 7.05
N GLY A 36 8.10 -6.07 6.11
CA GLY A 36 9.06 -6.91 5.36
C GLY A 36 10.19 -7.42 6.23
N GLY A 37 10.78 -6.55 7.07
CA GLY A 37 11.88 -6.91 7.96
C GLY A 37 11.45 -7.92 9.02
N LEU A 38 10.30 -7.71 9.66
CA LEU A 38 9.72 -8.62 10.65
C LEU A 38 9.39 -9.99 10.05
N SER A 39 8.75 -10.02 8.87
CA SER A 39 8.42 -11.27 8.19
C SER A 39 9.68 -12.08 7.85
N LEU A 40 10.73 -11.42 7.37
CA LEU A 40 11.99 -12.08 7.05
C LEU A 40 12.71 -12.56 8.32
N ALA A 41 12.74 -11.72 9.37
CA ALA A 41 13.37 -12.07 10.65
C ALA A 41 12.72 -13.30 11.29
N ALA A 42 11.39 -13.30 11.40
CA ALA A 42 10.64 -14.42 11.98
C ALA A 42 10.87 -15.72 11.20
N SER A 43 10.73 -15.66 9.86
CA SER A 43 10.86 -16.84 9.02
C SER A 43 12.27 -17.45 9.06
N THR A 44 13.31 -16.61 9.09
CA THR A 44 14.71 -17.08 9.09
C THR A 44 15.16 -17.57 10.47
N ALA A 45 14.73 -16.91 11.56
CA ALA A 45 15.05 -17.32 12.93
C ALA A 45 14.44 -18.69 13.27
N GLN A 46 13.20 -18.96 12.84
CA GLN A 46 12.54 -20.28 13.04
C GLN A 46 13.31 -21.42 12.38
N LEU A 47 14.18 -21.17 11.43
CA LEU A 47 15.05 -22.15 10.80
C LEU A 47 16.45 -22.23 11.44
N GLY A 48 16.65 -21.55 12.56
CA GLY A 48 17.88 -21.59 13.33
C GLY A 48 19.00 -20.67 12.82
N LEU A 49 18.71 -19.73 11.90
CA LEU A 49 19.70 -18.73 11.51
C LEU A 49 19.93 -17.74 12.67
N LYS A 50 21.18 -17.32 12.84
CA LYS A 50 21.53 -16.19 13.72
C LYS A 50 21.12 -14.88 13.05
N VAL A 51 19.98 -14.32 13.48
CA VAL A 51 19.39 -13.11 12.91
C VAL A 51 19.59 -11.91 13.83
N VAL A 52 20.10 -10.82 13.29
CA VAL A 52 20.12 -9.50 13.91
C VAL A 52 19.12 -8.62 13.20
N LEU A 53 18.22 -7.97 13.95
CA LEU A 53 17.25 -7.01 13.46
C LEU A 53 17.53 -5.65 14.09
N ILE A 54 17.73 -4.63 13.26
CA ILE A 54 18.05 -3.27 13.71
C ILE A 54 16.86 -2.36 13.41
N GLU A 55 16.34 -1.67 14.43
CA GLU A 55 15.23 -0.70 14.28
C GLU A 55 15.56 0.62 14.98
N LYS A 56 15.39 1.72 14.26
CA LYS A 56 15.73 3.05 14.77
C LYS A 56 14.59 3.76 15.52
N HIS A 57 13.34 3.32 15.31
CA HIS A 57 12.15 3.96 15.85
C HIS A 57 11.24 2.97 16.56
N LYS A 58 10.16 2.54 15.90
CA LYS A 58 9.14 1.67 16.48
C LYS A 58 9.05 0.36 15.69
N MET A 59 9.03 -0.72 16.42
CA MET A 59 8.70 -2.03 15.86
C MET A 59 7.34 -1.99 15.16
N GLY A 60 7.15 -2.78 14.10
CA GLY A 60 5.95 -2.76 13.25
C GLY A 60 6.02 -1.72 12.12
N GLY A 61 6.96 -0.76 12.21
CA GLY A 61 7.21 0.26 11.19
C GLY A 61 6.01 1.15 10.87
N ASP A 62 5.96 1.67 9.65
CA ASP A 62 4.93 2.61 9.20
C ASP A 62 3.52 1.98 9.23
N CYS A 63 3.36 0.75 8.78
CA CYS A 63 2.06 0.09 8.68
C CYS A 63 1.30 0.03 10.01
N LEU A 64 1.97 -0.41 11.09
CA LEU A 64 1.37 -0.51 12.42
C LEU A 64 1.15 0.86 13.06
N ASN A 65 2.14 1.76 12.95
CA ASN A 65 2.19 2.95 13.77
C ASN A 65 1.59 4.20 13.10
N TYR A 66 1.65 4.29 11.75
CA TYR A 66 1.38 5.53 11.01
C TYR A 66 0.62 5.33 9.69
N GLY A 67 0.38 4.08 9.29
CA GLY A 67 -0.17 3.75 7.97
C GLY A 67 -1.48 2.98 8.04
N CYS A 68 -1.42 1.69 7.66
CA CYS A 68 -2.60 0.85 7.43
C CYS A 68 -3.48 0.70 8.68
N VAL A 69 -2.89 0.42 9.83
CA VAL A 69 -3.64 0.15 11.06
C VAL A 69 -4.37 1.41 11.54
N PRO A 70 -3.70 2.53 11.81
CA PRO A 70 -4.39 3.73 12.29
C PRO A 70 -5.37 4.30 11.28
N SER A 71 -5.07 4.28 9.97
CA SER A 71 -6.00 4.80 8.97
C SER A 71 -7.28 3.97 8.89
N LYS A 72 -7.20 2.63 8.94
CA LYS A 72 -8.39 1.76 8.89
C LYS A 72 -9.19 1.83 10.19
N ALA A 73 -8.54 2.01 11.33
CA ALA A 73 -9.23 2.29 12.59
C ALA A 73 -10.02 3.62 12.53
N LEU A 74 -9.41 4.68 11.97
CA LEU A 74 -10.07 5.96 11.76
C LEU A 74 -11.25 5.85 10.78
N ILE A 75 -11.05 5.18 9.64
CA ILE A 75 -12.10 4.91 8.64
C ILE A 75 -13.26 4.13 9.26
N ALA A 76 -12.96 3.13 10.10
CA ALA A 76 -14.00 2.36 10.79
C ALA A 76 -14.85 3.23 11.73
N ALA A 77 -14.24 4.15 12.51
CA ALA A 77 -14.95 5.12 13.32
C ALA A 77 -15.81 6.06 12.46
N ALA A 78 -15.23 6.60 11.38
CA ALA A 78 -15.90 7.49 10.43
C ALA A 78 -17.10 6.80 9.76
N ARG A 79 -16.96 5.52 9.38
CA ARG A 79 -18.04 4.71 8.82
C ARG A 79 -19.21 4.55 9.82
N ARG A 80 -18.93 4.35 11.12
CA ARG A 80 -19.98 4.29 12.15
C ARG A 80 -20.80 5.58 12.21
N ALA A 81 -20.15 6.74 12.20
CA ALA A 81 -20.82 8.03 12.18
C ALA A 81 -21.67 8.21 10.91
N HIS A 82 -21.15 7.80 9.75
CA HIS A 82 -21.87 7.85 8.48
C HIS A 82 -23.12 6.95 8.48
N LEU A 83 -23.01 5.72 8.95
CA LEU A 83 -24.14 4.77 9.03
C LEU A 83 -25.25 5.28 9.94
N MET A 84 -24.93 5.99 11.03
CA MET A 84 -25.95 6.60 11.91
C MET A 84 -26.74 7.69 11.18
N ARG A 85 -26.08 8.49 10.32
CA ARG A 85 -26.74 9.54 9.53
C ARG A 85 -27.54 9.00 8.35
N THR A 86 -27.19 7.81 7.83
CA THR A 86 -27.77 7.26 6.59
C THR A 86 -28.68 6.06 6.81
N SER A 87 -29.14 5.81 8.04
CA SER A 87 -29.98 4.66 8.41
C SER A 87 -31.43 4.75 7.93
N GLY A 88 -31.93 5.95 7.51
CA GLY A 88 -33.33 6.20 7.12
C GLY A 88 -33.90 5.22 6.10
N PRO A 89 -33.21 4.87 5.00
CA PRO A 89 -33.72 3.92 4.01
C PRO A 89 -33.99 2.50 4.53
N PHE A 90 -33.45 2.15 5.72
CA PHE A 90 -33.70 0.87 6.40
C PHE A 90 -34.88 0.95 7.40
N GLY A 91 -35.56 2.09 7.49
CA GLY A 91 -36.64 2.31 8.48
C GLY A 91 -36.12 2.62 9.90
N VAL A 92 -34.82 2.87 10.04
CA VAL A 92 -34.18 3.27 11.30
C VAL A 92 -34.00 4.78 11.29
N VAL A 93 -34.45 5.46 12.35
CA VAL A 93 -34.40 6.94 12.43
C VAL A 93 -32.92 7.38 12.39
N PRO A 94 -32.55 8.24 11.43
CA PRO A 94 -31.20 8.77 11.36
C PRO A 94 -30.85 9.63 12.58
N ILE A 95 -29.64 9.56 13.05
CA ILE A 95 -29.10 10.38 14.14
C ILE A 95 -27.82 11.03 13.65
N ASP A 96 -27.69 12.33 13.86
CA ASP A 96 -26.40 13.01 13.70
C ASP A 96 -25.58 12.85 14.98
N PRO A 97 -24.54 11.98 14.98
CA PRO A 97 -23.80 11.67 16.20
C PRO A 97 -22.92 12.85 16.60
N GLN A 98 -22.81 13.08 17.91
CA GLN A 98 -21.76 13.93 18.45
C GLN A 98 -20.44 13.18 18.41
N ILE A 99 -19.43 13.80 17.81
CA ILE A 99 -18.10 13.18 17.66
C ILE A 99 -17.18 13.67 18.77
N ASP A 100 -16.78 12.74 19.65
CA ASP A 100 -15.70 12.95 20.59
C ASP A 100 -14.36 12.61 19.91
N THR A 101 -13.65 13.65 19.48
CA THR A 101 -12.37 13.49 18.76
C THR A 101 -11.32 12.78 19.62
N ARG A 102 -11.31 13.00 20.95
CA ARG A 102 -10.39 12.29 21.84
C ARG A 102 -10.73 10.81 21.91
N ALA A 103 -12.00 10.45 22.03
CA ALA A 103 -12.41 9.06 22.04
C ALA A 103 -12.11 8.35 20.71
N VAL A 104 -12.23 9.05 19.56
CA VAL A 104 -11.80 8.53 18.25
C VAL A 104 -10.29 8.31 18.22
N HIS A 105 -9.49 9.26 18.71
CA HIS A 105 -8.03 9.08 18.85
C HIS A 105 -7.71 7.86 19.73
N ASP A 106 -8.35 7.74 20.89
CA ASP A 106 -8.10 6.64 21.84
C ASP A 106 -8.51 5.29 21.22
N HIS A 107 -9.59 5.24 20.44
CA HIS A 107 -9.92 4.05 19.63
C HIS A 107 -8.79 3.68 18.67
N VAL A 108 -8.26 4.62 17.89
CA VAL A 108 -7.14 4.36 16.97
C VAL A 108 -5.92 3.83 17.73
N LYS A 109 -5.56 4.46 18.87
CA LYS A 109 -4.43 4.01 19.69
C LYS A 109 -4.67 2.64 20.32
N SER A 110 -5.90 2.33 20.72
CA SER A 110 -6.24 1.00 21.28
C SER A 110 -6.08 -0.11 20.24
N VAL A 111 -6.43 0.15 18.98
CA VAL A 111 -6.23 -0.84 17.89
C VAL A 111 -4.74 -1.07 17.63
N ILE A 112 -3.94 0.00 17.60
CA ILE A 112 -2.48 -0.13 17.49
C ILE A 112 -1.93 -0.96 18.66
N ALA A 113 -2.33 -0.64 19.90
CA ALA A 113 -1.88 -1.33 21.11
C ALA A 113 -2.27 -2.82 21.12
N ALA A 114 -3.44 -3.18 20.59
CA ALA A 114 -3.88 -4.56 20.48
C ALA A 114 -3.04 -5.39 19.50
N ILE A 115 -2.48 -4.76 18.46
CA ILE A 115 -1.67 -5.44 17.43
C ILE A 115 -0.18 -5.41 17.78
N ALA A 116 0.30 -4.38 18.44
CA ALA A 116 1.72 -4.14 18.74
C ALA A 116 2.46 -5.34 19.39
N PRO A 117 1.86 -6.15 20.27
CA PRO A 117 2.53 -7.32 20.82
C PRO A 117 3.01 -8.33 19.76
N ASN A 118 2.34 -8.38 18.59
CA ASN A 118 2.74 -9.24 17.48
C ASN A 118 4.04 -8.80 16.81
N ASP A 119 4.41 -7.54 16.96
CA ASP A 119 5.60 -6.93 16.35
C ASP A 119 6.62 -6.50 17.40
N SER A 120 6.48 -6.91 18.66
CA SER A 120 7.27 -6.42 19.79
C SER A 120 8.69 -6.98 19.85
N VAL A 121 9.59 -6.26 20.53
CA VAL A 121 10.97 -6.69 20.81
C VAL A 121 10.97 -8.02 21.57
N GLU A 122 10.08 -8.16 22.56
CA GLU A 122 9.95 -9.35 23.40
C GLU A 122 9.60 -10.58 22.56
N ARG A 123 8.64 -10.46 21.66
CA ARG A 123 8.25 -11.56 20.76
C ARG A 123 9.40 -11.97 19.87
N PHE A 124 10.08 -11.03 19.21
CA PHE A 124 11.18 -11.35 18.29
C PHE A 124 12.40 -11.89 19.03
N THR A 125 12.70 -11.40 20.23
CA THR A 125 13.72 -11.98 21.10
C THR A 125 13.37 -13.41 21.51
N GLY A 126 12.10 -13.66 21.82
CA GLY A 126 11.59 -15.01 22.10
C GLY A 126 11.69 -15.98 20.89
N LEU A 127 11.68 -15.44 19.66
CA LEU A 127 11.95 -16.21 18.42
C LEU A 127 13.45 -16.45 18.16
N GLY A 128 14.35 -15.94 19.03
CA GLY A 128 15.81 -16.06 18.86
C GLY A 128 16.42 -14.97 17.98
N VAL A 129 15.68 -13.91 17.65
CA VAL A 129 16.20 -12.73 16.94
C VAL A 129 16.89 -11.80 17.90
N ARG A 130 18.12 -11.39 17.62
CA ARG A 130 18.76 -10.32 18.36
C ARG A 130 18.28 -8.97 17.82
N VAL A 131 17.43 -8.28 18.58
CA VAL A 131 16.94 -6.94 18.24
C VAL A 131 17.92 -5.90 18.78
N ILE A 132 18.26 -4.91 17.95
CA ILE A 132 19.09 -3.77 18.28
C ILE A 132 18.27 -2.50 18.01
N GLU A 133 18.00 -1.73 19.07
CA GLU A 133 17.38 -0.42 18.94
C GLU A 133 18.45 0.61 18.56
N GLY A 134 18.33 1.21 17.39
CA GLY A 134 19.26 2.19 16.86
C GLY A 134 19.26 2.30 15.34
N ALA A 135 19.93 3.34 14.84
CA ALA A 135 20.08 3.56 13.41
C ALA A 135 21.19 2.67 12.83
N GLY A 136 20.83 1.76 11.94
CA GLY A 136 21.78 0.91 11.22
C GLY A 136 22.40 1.64 10.03
N ARG A 137 23.74 1.63 9.92
CA ARG A 137 24.50 2.21 8.80
C ARG A 137 25.65 1.31 8.39
N PHE A 138 25.90 1.19 7.12
CA PHE A 138 27.07 0.47 6.62
C PHE A 138 28.36 1.22 6.94
N VAL A 139 29.35 0.50 7.47
CA VAL A 139 30.71 1.01 7.64
C VAL A 139 31.66 0.48 6.57
N ASP A 140 31.34 -0.68 6.02
CA ASP A 140 31.98 -1.28 4.85
C ASP A 140 31.01 -2.25 4.14
N ARG A 141 31.52 -3.03 3.16
CA ARG A 141 30.71 -3.97 2.37
C ARG A 141 30.10 -5.13 3.17
N ASN A 142 30.54 -5.38 4.38
CA ASN A 142 30.21 -6.56 5.18
C ASN A 142 29.88 -6.27 6.64
N THR A 143 29.81 -4.99 7.02
CA THR A 143 29.63 -4.56 8.41
C THR A 143 28.62 -3.42 8.50
N VAL A 144 27.72 -3.52 9.44
CA VAL A 144 26.74 -2.48 9.80
C VAL A 144 27.00 -2.04 11.23
N ALA A 145 27.08 -0.73 11.46
CA ALA A 145 27.11 -0.13 12.79
C ALA A 145 25.71 0.23 13.25
N ALA A 146 25.41 0.02 14.53
CA ALA A 146 24.17 0.46 15.18
C ALA A 146 24.49 0.85 16.63
N GLY A 147 24.59 2.16 16.91
CA GLY A 147 25.08 2.67 18.18
C GLY A 147 26.53 2.23 18.45
N ASP A 148 26.77 1.59 19.59
CA ASP A 148 28.02 1.03 20.05
C ASP A 148 28.32 -0.40 19.51
N LYS A 149 27.48 -0.90 18.59
CA LYS A 149 27.55 -2.27 18.06
C LYS A 149 28.01 -2.31 16.60
N LEU A 150 28.86 -3.28 16.27
CA LEU A 150 29.26 -3.62 14.90
C LEU A 150 28.74 -5.01 14.54
N VAL A 151 27.84 -5.09 13.57
CA VAL A 151 27.27 -6.35 13.10
C VAL A 151 27.97 -6.78 11.82
N ARG A 152 28.69 -7.90 11.87
CA ARG A 152 29.25 -8.59 10.71
C ARG A 152 28.32 -9.74 10.34
N ALA A 153 27.80 -9.74 9.12
CA ALA A 153 26.86 -10.77 8.68
C ALA A 153 27.28 -11.42 7.35
N GLN A 154 26.83 -12.66 7.16
CA GLN A 154 27.01 -13.34 5.86
C GLN A 154 26.14 -12.68 4.78
N LYS A 155 24.91 -12.24 5.18
CA LYS A 155 23.95 -11.54 4.33
C LYS A 155 23.30 -10.37 5.07
N PHE A 156 22.85 -9.39 4.30
CA PHE A 156 22.15 -8.22 4.79
C PHE A 156 20.83 -8.05 4.04
N CYS A 157 19.84 -7.46 4.70
CA CYS A 157 18.59 -7.07 4.07
C CYS A 157 18.20 -5.65 4.52
N ILE A 158 18.07 -4.73 3.57
CA ILE A 158 17.59 -3.37 3.84
C ILE A 158 16.06 -3.38 3.68
N ALA A 159 15.34 -3.07 4.75
CA ALA A 159 13.88 -3.05 4.85
C ALA A 159 13.38 -1.75 5.50
N THR A 160 14.07 -0.64 5.23
CA THR A 160 13.85 0.67 5.87
C THR A 160 12.60 1.40 5.41
N GLY A 161 11.90 0.86 4.40
CA GLY A 161 10.61 1.37 3.94
C GLY A 161 10.67 2.76 3.30
N SER A 162 9.60 3.52 3.47
CA SER A 162 9.43 4.88 2.97
C SER A 162 8.77 5.77 4.01
N GLY A 163 8.88 7.07 3.85
CA GLY A 163 8.20 8.09 4.64
C GLY A 163 7.41 9.07 3.76
N PRO A 164 6.68 10.02 4.32
CA PRO A 164 5.93 11.01 3.56
C PRO A 164 6.86 11.85 2.67
N ALA A 165 6.44 12.10 1.44
CA ALA A 165 7.07 13.06 0.56
C ALA A 165 6.43 14.43 0.78
N VAL A 166 7.17 15.34 1.39
CA VAL A 166 6.75 16.73 1.58
C VAL A 166 7.31 17.55 0.42
N PRO A 167 6.46 18.13 -0.43
CA PRO A 167 6.91 18.97 -1.54
C PRO A 167 7.47 20.31 -1.03
N ALA A 168 8.40 20.87 -1.78
CA ALA A 168 8.93 22.21 -1.51
C ALA A 168 7.90 23.27 -1.94
N ILE A 169 6.94 23.58 -1.07
CA ILE A 169 5.94 24.62 -1.28
C ILE A 169 6.36 25.86 -0.48
N PRO A 170 6.45 27.04 -1.11
CA PRO A 170 6.78 28.29 -0.41
C PRO A 170 5.88 28.53 0.80
N GLY A 171 6.49 28.76 1.98
CA GLY A 171 5.81 29.04 3.24
C GLY A 171 5.40 27.82 4.04
N LEU A 172 5.43 26.61 3.47
CA LEU A 172 5.05 25.39 4.18
C LEU A 172 5.92 25.11 5.41
N GLU A 173 7.20 25.49 5.36
CA GLU A 173 8.16 25.39 6.45
C GLU A 173 7.79 26.20 7.68
N ASN A 174 6.93 27.22 7.53
CA ASN A 174 6.49 28.12 8.61
C ASN A 174 5.08 27.80 9.13
N VAL A 175 4.45 26.75 8.61
CA VAL A 175 3.07 26.37 8.95
C VAL A 175 3.03 25.00 9.59
N ALA A 176 2.24 24.83 10.66
CA ALA A 176 1.98 23.51 11.20
C ALA A 176 1.11 22.70 10.23
N TYR A 177 1.60 21.54 9.82
CA TYR A 177 0.86 20.61 8.97
C TYR A 177 0.97 19.17 9.47
N PHE A 178 0.01 18.37 9.09
CA PHE A 178 0.05 16.93 9.29
C PHE A 178 0.63 16.20 8.08
N THR A 179 1.21 15.05 8.35
CA THR A 179 1.43 13.97 7.39
C THR A 179 0.69 12.71 7.88
N ASN A 180 0.79 11.59 7.15
CA ASN A 180 0.29 10.31 7.66
C ASN A 180 0.96 9.91 8.99
N GLU A 181 2.17 10.38 9.28
CA GLU A 181 2.87 10.05 10.54
C GLU A 181 2.33 10.80 11.76
N THR A 182 1.65 11.94 11.56
CA THR A 182 1.27 12.83 12.66
C THR A 182 -0.24 13.07 12.80
N ILE A 183 -1.05 12.82 11.77
CA ILE A 183 -2.50 13.09 11.79
C ILE A 183 -3.22 12.25 12.85
N PHE A 184 -2.75 11.04 13.13
CA PHE A 184 -3.33 10.12 14.10
C PHE A 184 -2.98 10.45 15.57
N ASP A 185 -2.16 11.47 15.81
CA ASP A 185 -1.87 12.00 17.12
C ASP A 185 -2.75 13.24 17.46
N ASN A 186 -3.57 13.66 16.51
CA ASN A 186 -4.48 14.77 16.72
C ASN A 186 -5.64 14.38 17.65
N VAL A 187 -5.82 15.16 18.71
CA VAL A 187 -6.90 15.01 19.71
C VAL A 187 -7.90 16.16 19.72
N ARG A 188 -7.76 17.10 18.78
CA ARG A 188 -8.60 18.30 18.68
C ARG A 188 -9.56 18.20 17.49
N PRO A 189 -10.77 18.73 17.59
CA PRO A 189 -11.66 18.84 16.45
C PRO A 189 -11.03 19.60 15.29
N ILE A 190 -11.21 19.09 14.09
CA ILE A 190 -10.80 19.74 12.85
C ILE A 190 -12.01 20.47 12.25
N GLY A 191 -11.93 21.79 12.12
CA GLY A 191 -13.02 22.58 11.53
C GLY A 191 -13.01 22.44 10.00
N HIS A 192 -11.90 22.84 9.35
CA HIS A 192 -11.71 22.68 7.91
C HIS A 192 -10.31 22.11 7.64
N LEU A 193 -10.25 20.91 7.08
CA LEU A 193 -9.03 20.24 6.66
C LEU A 193 -8.75 20.51 5.18
N ILE A 194 -7.61 21.11 4.89
CA ILE A 194 -7.09 21.17 3.51
C ILE A 194 -6.13 20.00 3.32
N VAL A 195 -6.33 19.19 2.28
CA VAL A 195 -5.49 18.03 1.95
C VAL A 195 -4.74 18.30 0.66
N ILE A 196 -3.41 18.29 0.69
CA ILE A 196 -2.57 18.37 -0.50
C ILE A 196 -2.22 16.95 -0.96
N GLY A 197 -2.80 16.55 -2.09
CA GLY A 197 -2.65 15.24 -2.72
C GLY A 197 -3.96 14.44 -2.75
N GLY A 198 -4.45 14.14 -3.95
CA GLY A 198 -5.66 13.36 -4.25
C GLY A 198 -5.38 11.88 -4.52
N GLY A 199 -4.26 11.34 -4.04
CA GLY A 199 -3.97 9.91 -4.07
C GLY A 199 -4.73 9.12 -2.99
N PRO A 200 -4.56 7.77 -2.91
CA PRO A 200 -5.30 6.92 -1.97
C PRO A 200 -5.27 7.43 -0.52
N ILE A 201 -4.08 7.75 0.02
CA ILE A 201 -3.93 8.24 1.40
C ILE A 201 -4.73 9.52 1.63
N GLY A 202 -4.62 10.48 0.70
CA GLY A 202 -5.33 11.76 0.80
C GLY A 202 -6.85 11.57 0.76
N MET A 203 -7.35 10.74 -0.16
CA MET A 203 -8.79 10.50 -0.33
C MET A 203 -9.40 9.71 0.83
N GLU A 204 -8.72 8.69 1.34
CA GLU A 204 -9.15 7.93 2.51
C GLU A 204 -9.28 8.82 3.76
N LEU A 205 -8.23 9.60 4.05
CA LEU A 205 -8.22 10.48 5.22
C LEU A 205 -9.20 11.65 5.04
N ALA A 206 -9.36 12.17 3.82
CA ALA A 206 -10.34 13.21 3.51
C ALA A 206 -11.77 12.73 3.81
N GLN A 207 -12.17 11.56 3.31
CA GLN A 207 -13.50 11.00 3.59
C GLN A 207 -13.69 10.71 5.07
N ALA A 208 -12.68 10.14 5.74
CA ALA A 208 -12.78 9.83 7.16
C ALA A 208 -13.02 11.10 8.00
N HIS A 209 -12.26 12.17 7.78
CA HIS A 209 -12.43 13.44 8.51
C HIS A 209 -13.73 14.14 8.15
N LEU A 210 -14.17 14.10 6.88
CA LEU A 210 -15.46 14.62 6.47
C LEU A 210 -16.61 13.95 7.27
N ARG A 211 -16.60 12.62 7.33
CA ARG A 211 -17.60 11.84 8.06
C ARG A 211 -17.56 12.05 9.59
N LEU A 212 -16.40 12.44 10.11
CA LEU A 212 -16.21 12.82 11.52
C LEU A 212 -16.54 14.30 11.79
N GLY A 213 -17.11 15.02 10.81
CA GLY A 213 -17.68 16.35 11.00
C GLY A 213 -16.79 17.52 10.56
N ALA A 214 -15.61 17.28 9.99
CA ALA A 214 -14.80 18.34 9.39
C ALA A 214 -15.35 18.79 8.04
N GLN A 215 -15.18 20.06 7.67
CA GLN A 215 -15.15 20.44 6.26
C GLN A 215 -13.85 19.96 5.66
N VAL A 216 -13.84 19.50 4.41
CA VAL A 216 -12.62 18.99 3.78
C VAL A 216 -12.51 19.45 2.33
N THR A 217 -11.33 19.99 1.98
CA THR A 217 -10.97 20.34 0.61
C THR A 217 -9.69 19.61 0.21
N VAL A 218 -9.76 18.82 -0.85
CA VAL A 218 -8.62 18.12 -1.45
C VAL A 218 -8.10 18.92 -2.63
N LEU A 219 -6.80 19.16 -2.66
CA LEU A 219 -6.07 19.85 -3.73
C LEU A 219 -5.18 18.84 -4.46
N GLU A 220 -5.46 18.62 -5.73
CA GLU A 220 -4.71 17.69 -6.58
C GLU A 220 -4.21 18.41 -7.84
N GLY A 221 -2.91 18.33 -8.07
CA GLY A 221 -2.27 19.02 -9.21
C GLY A 221 -2.63 18.42 -10.58
N MET A 222 -3.08 17.18 -10.61
CA MET A 222 -3.49 16.49 -11.84
C MET A 222 -4.91 15.94 -11.70
N LYS A 223 -5.06 14.63 -11.64
CA LYS A 223 -6.32 13.90 -11.44
C LYS A 223 -6.30 13.14 -10.13
N ALA A 224 -7.36 13.30 -9.34
CA ALA A 224 -7.56 12.50 -8.14
C ALA A 224 -7.72 11.03 -8.51
N LEU A 225 -7.07 10.14 -7.74
CA LEU A 225 -7.00 8.70 -8.04
C LEU A 225 -6.47 8.40 -9.46
N GLY A 226 -5.66 9.28 -10.04
CA GLY A 226 -5.24 9.24 -11.45
C GLY A 226 -4.35 8.05 -11.85
N LYS A 227 -3.96 7.19 -10.89
CA LYS A 227 -3.26 5.92 -11.16
C LYS A 227 -4.21 4.74 -11.35
N ASP A 228 -5.47 4.90 -10.98
CA ASP A 228 -6.51 3.89 -11.10
C ASP A 228 -7.24 4.01 -12.44
N ASP A 229 -8.06 3.01 -12.78
CA ASP A 229 -8.90 3.05 -13.97
C ASP A 229 -9.89 4.22 -13.85
N PRO A 230 -9.92 5.17 -14.79
CA PRO A 230 -10.70 6.39 -14.68
C PRO A 230 -12.22 6.12 -14.58
N GLU A 231 -12.72 5.03 -15.17
CA GLU A 231 -14.13 4.64 -15.10
C GLU A 231 -14.53 4.24 -13.67
N LEU A 232 -13.63 3.55 -12.96
CA LEU A 232 -13.87 3.15 -11.58
C LEU A 232 -13.58 4.31 -10.59
N ALA A 233 -12.52 5.08 -10.83
CA ALA A 233 -12.17 6.24 -10.03
C ALA A 233 -13.32 7.26 -9.99
N GLU A 234 -14.01 7.51 -11.13
CA GLU A 234 -15.13 8.44 -11.19
C GLU A 234 -16.31 8.03 -10.29
N VAL A 235 -16.57 6.73 -10.10
CA VAL A 235 -17.60 6.26 -9.16
C VAL A 235 -17.26 6.71 -7.73
N VAL A 236 -16.01 6.51 -7.31
CA VAL A 236 -15.53 6.95 -6.00
C VAL A 236 -15.64 8.47 -5.88
N LEU A 237 -15.10 9.22 -6.84
CA LEU A 237 -15.06 10.69 -6.80
C LEU A 237 -16.47 11.29 -6.77
N LYS A 238 -17.40 10.74 -7.55
CA LYS A 238 -18.82 11.14 -7.54
C LYS A 238 -19.43 10.94 -6.17
N LYS A 239 -19.19 9.79 -5.55
CA LYS A 239 -19.69 9.49 -4.21
C LYS A 239 -19.14 10.46 -3.18
N LEU A 240 -17.84 10.67 -3.16
CA LEU A 240 -17.19 11.59 -2.22
C LEU A 240 -17.69 13.03 -2.37
N ARG A 241 -17.85 13.52 -3.61
CA ARG A 241 -18.47 14.84 -3.86
C ARG A 241 -19.90 14.90 -3.37
N SER A 242 -20.70 13.83 -3.53
CA SER A 242 -22.07 13.78 -3.04
C SER A 242 -22.17 13.79 -1.51
N GLU A 243 -21.14 13.33 -0.79
CA GLU A 243 -21.04 13.45 0.66
C GLU A 243 -20.58 14.84 1.12
N GLY A 244 -20.20 15.73 0.20
CA GLY A 244 -19.79 17.11 0.51
C GLY A 244 -18.28 17.35 0.46
N LEU A 245 -17.46 16.36 0.01
CA LEU A 245 -16.04 16.56 -0.18
C LEU A 245 -15.77 17.51 -1.35
N ILE A 246 -15.01 18.57 -1.12
CA ILE A 246 -14.57 19.49 -2.17
C ILE A 246 -13.27 18.94 -2.76
N ILE A 247 -13.27 18.58 -4.05
CA ILE A 247 -12.11 18.06 -4.76
C ILE A 247 -11.75 19.05 -5.88
N ARG A 248 -10.57 19.67 -5.77
CA ARG A 248 -10.00 20.58 -6.75
C ARG A 248 -8.90 19.87 -7.52
N GLU A 249 -9.21 19.41 -8.73
CA GLU A 249 -8.25 18.82 -9.67
C GLU A 249 -7.60 19.91 -10.52
N GLY A 250 -6.38 19.69 -11.03
CA GLY A 250 -5.61 20.70 -11.74
C GLY A 250 -5.20 21.88 -10.86
N ALA A 251 -5.24 21.74 -9.54
CA ALA A 251 -4.98 22.77 -8.55
C ALA A 251 -3.50 22.69 -8.09
N LYS A 252 -2.65 23.51 -8.70
CA LYS A 252 -1.25 23.63 -8.28
C LYS A 252 -1.15 24.51 -7.05
N VAL A 253 -0.69 23.95 -5.93
CA VAL A 253 -0.40 24.74 -4.72
C VAL A 253 0.85 25.58 -4.96
N GLU A 254 0.72 26.91 -4.84
CA GLU A 254 1.81 27.87 -5.06
C GLU A 254 2.43 28.34 -3.76
N ARG A 255 1.62 28.49 -2.71
CA ARG A 255 2.05 29.03 -1.42
C ARG A 255 1.14 28.56 -0.29
N VAL A 256 1.73 28.45 0.88
CA VAL A 256 1.02 28.19 2.14
C VAL A 256 1.41 29.26 3.16
N GLU A 257 0.43 29.82 3.85
CA GLU A 257 0.62 30.82 4.89
C GLU A 257 -0.24 30.50 6.11
N GLY A 258 0.13 31.02 7.25
CA GLY A 258 -0.71 30.92 8.45
C GLY A 258 0.05 30.51 9.69
N ARG A 259 -0.72 30.11 10.69
CA ARG A 259 -0.27 29.65 12.02
C ARG A 259 -1.12 28.47 12.45
N SER A 260 -0.78 27.83 13.56
CA SER A 260 -1.58 26.75 14.12
C SER A 260 -3.05 27.16 14.30
N GLY A 261 -3.97 26.38 13.71
CA GLY A 261 -5.42 26.63 13.75
C GLY A 261 -5.95 27.61 12.70
N ALA A 262 -5.08 28.19 11.85
CA ALA A 262 -5.48 29.06 10.73
C ALA A 262 -4.47 28.93 9.60
N VAL A 263 -4.81 28.26 8.52
CA VAL A 263 -3.94 28.06 7.35
C VAL A 263 -4.63 28.62 6.11
N ARG A 264 -3.87 29.28 5.25
CA ARG A 264 -4.29 29.74 3.93
C ARG A 264 -3.43 29.10 2.87
N VAL A 265 -4.06 28.54 1.85
CA VAL A 265 -3.40 27.90 0.71
C VAL A 265 -3.77 28.66 -0.55
N THR A 266 -2.77 29.17 -1.24
CA THR A 266 -2.91 29.79 -2.56
C THR A 266 -2.70 28.73 -3.64
N ILE A 267 -3.67 28.57 -4.52
CA ILE A 267 -3.63 27.63 -5.64
C ILE A 267 -3.73 28.36 -6.98
N ALA A 268 -3.04 27.85 -7.97
CA ALA A 268 -3.24 28.21 -9.38
C ALA A 268 -4.04 27.11 -10.09
N THR A 269 -5.05 27.52 -10.83
CA THR A 269 -5.88 26.66 -11.70
C THR A 269 -5.93 27.26 -13.10
N ALA A 270 -6.56 26.59 -14.06
CA ALA A 270 -6.78 27.15 -15.40
C ALA A 270 -7.64 28.43 -15.39
N GLU A 271 -8.44 28.64 -14.33
CA GLU A 271 -9.33 29.79 -14.16
C GLU A 271 -8.66 30.97 -13.44
N GLY A 272 -7.44 30.78 -12.94
CA GLY A 272 -6.67 31.81 -12.22
C GLY A 272 -6.22 31.36 -10.83
N THR A 273 -5.72 32.32 -10.05
CA THR A 273 -5.25 32.09 -8.68
C THR A 273 -6.39 32.29 -7.69
N THR A 274 -6.51 31.37 -6.72
CA THR A 274 -7.54 31.40 -5.67
C THR A 274 -6.91 31.06 -4.32
N GLU A 275 -7.43 31.66 -3.26
CA GLU A 275 -7.04 31.37 -1.88
C GLU A 275 -8.10 30.51 -1.19
N ILE A 276 -7.67 29.56 -0.36
CA ILE A 276 -8.53 28.69 0.42
C ILE A 276 -8.07 28.77 1.88
N ASP A 277 -9.00 29.18 2.73
CA ASP A 277 -8.77 29.24 4.18
C ASP A 277 -9.22 27.94 4.85
N GLY A 278 -8.42 27.44 5.79
CA GLY A 278 -8.69 26.26 6.57
C GLY A 278 -8.17 26.39 7.99
N THR A 279 -8.47 25.39 8.82
CA THR A 279 -7.95 25.33 10.19
C THR A 279 -6.75 24.39 10.30
N HIS A 280 -6.66 23.37 9.45
CA HIS A 280 -5.64 22.34 9.47
C HIS A 280 -5.21 21.98 8.04
N LEU A 281 -3.95 21.57 7.89
CA LEU A 281 -3.35 21.16 6.64
C LEU A 281 -2.81 19.73 6.75
N LEU A 282 -3.14 18.88 5.79
CA LEU A 282 -2.57 17.54 5.64
C LEU A 282 -1.80 17.47 4.31
N VAL A 283 -0.53 17.07 4.38
CA VAL A 283 0.30 16.81 3.20
C VAL A 283 0.34 15.31 2.93
N ALA A 284 -0.31 14.89 1.83
CA ALA A 284 -0.42 13.51 1.36
C ALA A 284 0.05 13.37 -0.10
N ALA A 285 1.10 14.12 -0.48
CA ALA A 285 1.57 14.29 -1.86
C ALA A 285 2.48 13.16 -2.37
N GLY A 286 2.55 12.04 -1.66
CA GLY A 286 3.31 10.85 -2.05
C GLY A 286 4.24 10.34 -0.96
N ARG A 287 5.11 9.41 -1.32
CA ARG A 287 6.08 8.77 -0.42
C ARG A 287 7.48 8.78 -1.03
N LYS A 288 8.50 8.82 -0.19
CA LYS A 288 9.91 8.74 -0.60
C LYS A 288 10.62 7.60 0.15
N PRO A 289 11.49 6.82 -0.50
CA PRO A 289 12.29 5.79 0.15
C PRO A 289 13.17 6.34 1.27
N ASN A 290 13.31 5.58 2.37
CA ASN A 290 14.18 5.93 3.49
C ASN A 290 15.61 5.47 3.22
N LEU A 291 16.41 6.32 2.58
CA LEU A 291 17.79 6.06 2.18
C LEU A 291 18.82 6.81 3.03
N ALA A 292 18.40 7.87 3.68
CA ALA A 292 19.28 8.71 4.50
C ALA A 292 19.96 7.89 5.61
N ASP A 293 21.19 8.26 5.93
CA ASP A 293 22.00 7.70 7.03
C ASP A 293 22.42 6.24 6.89
N LEU A 294 22.01 5.53 5.82
CA LEU A 294 22.40 4.13 5.58
C LEU A 294 23.87 3.98 5.13
N ASN A 295 24.49 5.04 4.61
CA ASN A 295 25.84 5.03 4.04
C ASN A 295 26.03 3.93 2.99
N LEU A 296 25.12 3.93 1.99
CA LEU A 296 25.02 2.89 0.96
C LEU A 296 26.30 2.78 0.09
N GLU A 297 27.03 3.88 -0.06
CA GLU A 297 28.29 3.97 -0.79
C GLU A 297 29.38 3.08 -0.17
N ALA A 298 29.47 3.05 1.18
CA ALA A 298 30.43 2.20 1.90
C ALA A 298 30.21 0.71 1.59
N ALA A 299 28.93 0.35 1.36
CA ALA A 299 28.57 -1.01 0.96
C ALA A 299 28.61 -1.24 -0.57
N ALA A 300 28.98 -0.24 -1.37
CA ALA A 300 28.95 -0.25 -2.82
C ALA A 300 27.53 -0.57 -3.39
N ILE A 301 26.49 -0.03 -2.77
CA ILE A 301 25.09 -0.20 -3.17
C ILE A 301 24.67 0.96 -4.08
N LYS A 302 24.13 0.63 -5.25
CA LYS A 302 23.57 1.62 -6.19
C LYS A 302 22.14 1.97 -5.82
N TYR A 303 21.84 3.25 -5.84
CA TYR A 303 20.51 3.79 -5.57
C TYR A 303 20.31 5.12 -6.30
N ASP A 304 19.07 5.58 -6.38
CA ASP A 304 18.70 6.89 -6.86
C ASP A 304 17.52 7.44 -6.04
N ARG A 305 16.89 8.51 -6.51
CA ARG A 305 15.74 9.15 -5.82
C ARG A 305 14.52 8.21 -5.71
N SER A 306 14.40 7.25 -6.61
CA SER A 306 13.29 6.29 -6.60
C SER A 306 13.51 5.13 -5.62
N GLY A 307 14.76 4.84 -5.22
CA GLY A 307 15.08 3.79 -4.26
C GLY A 307 16.38 3.03 -4.55
N ILE A 308 16.59 1.95 -3.80
CA ILE A 308 17.72 1.05 -3.99
C ILE A 308 17.49 0.19 -5.24
N GLN A 309 18.47 0.21 -6.16
CA GLN A 309 18.41 -0.59 -7.37
C GLN A 309 18.61 -2.08 -7.05
N VAL A 310 17.61 -2.90 -7.41
CA VAL A 310 17.63 -4.35 -7.19
C VAL A 310 17.33 -5.12 -8.46
N SER A 311 17.86 -6.34 -8.52
CA SER A 311 17.47 -7.32 -9.54
C SER A 311 16.06 -7.85 -9.25
N LYS A 312 15.47 -8.60 -10.19
CA LYS A 312 14.19 -9.34 -9.93
C LYS A 312 14.27 -10.30 -8.75
N SER A 313 15.45 -10.63 -8.29
CA SER A 313 15.70 -11.46 -7.12
C SER A 313 15.96 -10.65 -5.84
N LEU A 314 15.71 -9.34 -5.89
CA LEU A 314 15.87 -8.40 -4.77
C LEU A 314 17.32 -8.24 -4.27
N VAL A 315 18.29 -8.65 -5.08
CA VAL A 315 19.73 -8.48 -4.79
C VAL A 315 20.16 -7.11 -5.31
N THR A 316 20.88 -6.35 -4.48
CA THR A 316 21.48 -5.06 -4.84
C THR A 316 22.74 -5.24 -5.68
N SER A 317 23.45 -4.15 -6.01
CA SER A 317 24.78 -4.19 -6.62
C SER A 317 25.85 -4.85 -5.73
N ASN A 318 25.62 -4.93 -4.41
CA ASN A 318 26.39 -5.77 -3.50
C ASN A 318 25.70 -7.14 -3.37
N SER A 319 26.30 -8.21 -3.87
CA SER A 319 25.74 -9.57 -3.89
C SER A 319 25.43 -10.16 -2.49
N LYS A 320 25.91 -9.54 -1.42
CA LYS A 320 25.60 -9.91 -0.04
C LYS A 320 24.38 -9.18 0.51
N VAL A 321 23.90 -8.14 -0.16
CA VAL A 321 22.83 -7.26 0.34
C VAL A 321 21.59 -7.38 -0.52
N PHE A 322 20.47 -7.67 0.13
CA PHE A 322 19.13 -7.59 -0.42
C PHE A 322 18.49 -6.24 -0.03
N ALA A 323 17.51 -5.79 -0.80
CA ALA A 323 16.60 -4.73 -0.37
C ALA A 323 15.15 -5.12 -0.70
N ILE A 324 14.20 -4.83 0.22
CA ILE A 324 12.80 -5.26 0.13
C ILE A 324 11.83 -4.15 0.52
N GLY A 325 10.61 -4.22 -0.02
CA GLY A 325 9.54 -3.27 0.25
C GLY A 325 9.82 -1.89 -0.35
N ASP A 326 9.25 -0.86 0.24
CA ASP A 326 9.18 0.50 -0.30
C ASP A 326 10.55 1.13 -0.61
N VAL A 327 11.60 0.71 0.11
CA VAL A 327 12.96 1.22 -0.11
C VAL A 327 13.50 0.89 -1.51
N THR A 328 12.89 -0.07 -2.22
CA THR A 328 13.23 -0.42 -3.61
C THR A 328 12.50 0.41 -4.66
N GLY A 329 11.59 1.30 -4.25
CA GLY A 329 10.91 2.27 -5.11
C GLY A 329 9.77 1.75 -5.97
N GLY A 330 9.45 0.47 -5.94
CA GLY A 330 8.34 -0.13 -6.70
C GLY A 330 6.96 0.13 -6.07
N LEU A 331 6.09 -0.88 -6.08
CA LEU A 331 4.80 -0.83 -5.41
C LEU A 331 4.98 -0.74 -3.89
N GLN A 332 4.54 0.36 -3.29
CA GLN A 332 4.77 0.69 -1.88
C GLN A 332 3.59 0.23 -1.01
N PHE A 333 3.48 -1.09 -0.82
CA PHE A 333 2.43 -1.70 -0.02
C PHE A 333 2.99 -2.72 0.99
N THR A 334 2.34 -2.84 2.13
CA THR A 334 2.70 -3.78 3.20
C THR A 334 2.79 -5.22 2.72
N HIS A 335 1.81 -5.67 1.94
CA HIS A 335 1.79 -7.03 1.39
C HIS A 335 2.89 -7.27 0.33
N VAL A 336 3.34 -6.23 -0.38
CA VAL A 336 4.49 -6.30 -1.29
C VAL A 336 5.79 -6.52 -0.49
N ALA A 337 5.96 -5.80 0.61
CA ALA A 337 7.12 -6.00 1.48
C ALA A 337 7.17 -7.45 2.04
N ASN A 338 6.02 -8.01 2.45
CA ASN A 338 5.91 -9.41 2.88
C ASN A 338 6.19 -10.39 1.74
N TYR A 339 5.68 -10.13 0.55
CA TYR A 339 5.95 -10.93 -0.64
C TYR A 339 7.45 -10.93 -0.99
N HIS A 340 8.10 -9.77 -0.93
CA HIS A 340 9.55 -9.62 -1.12
C HIS A 340 10.33 -10.40 -0.04
N ALA A 341 9.91 -10.36 1.22
CA ALA A 341 10.53 -11.15 2.30
C ALA A 341 10.49 -12.64 1.98
N GLY A 342 9.36 -13.16 1.48
CA GLY A 342 9.23 -14.55 1.04
C GLY A 342 10.15 -14.93 -0.13
N ILE A 343 10.45 -14.00 -1.03
CA ILE A 343 11.43 -14.24 -2.12
C ILE A 343 12.84 -14.34 -1.55
N VAL A 344 13.24 -13.37 -0.69
CA VAL A 344 14.58 -13.38 -0.07
C VAL A 344 14.77 -14.62 0.79
N PHE A 345 13.76 -14.99 1.58
CA PHE A 345 13.75 -16.21 2.39
C PHE A 345 14.06 -17.45 1.56
N ARG A 346 13.34 -17.68 0.46
CA ARG A 346 13.59 -18.84 -0.42
C ARG A 346 15.00 -18.82 -1.00
N ARG A 347 15.54 -17.65 -1.33
CA ARG A 347 16.90 -17.51 -1.87
C ARG A 347 18.00 -17.76 -0.85
N LEU A 348 17.78 -17.40 0.41
CA LEU A 348 18.73 -17.66 1.50
C LEU A 348 18.86 -19.16 1.78
N LEU A 349 17.74 -19.88 1.80
CA LEU A 349 17.70 -21.29 2.15
C LEU A 349 18.17 -22.23 1.04
N LEU A 350 17.80 -21.92 -0.19
CA LEU A 350 17.94 -22.85 -1.31
C LEU A 350 19.13 -22.50 -2.21
N LYS A 351 20.10 -21.78 -1.65
CA LYS A 351 21.38 -21.48 -2.29
C LYS A 351 22.13 -22.79 -2.56
N GLY A 352 22.13 -23.25 -3.80
CA GLY A 352 22.70 -24.53 -4.22
C GLY A 352 21.69 -25.54 -4.80
N LEU A 353 20.40 -25.32 -4.56
CA LEU A 353 19.30 -26.12 -5.10
C LEU A 353 18.51 -25.31 -6.15
N SER A 354 19.21 -24.63 -7.06
CA SER A 354 18.62 -23.70 -8.03
C SER A 354 17.52 -24.31 -8.90
N GLY A 355 17.50 -25.63 -9.07
CA GLY A 355 16.42 -26.34 -9.76
C GLY A 355 15.11 -26.47 -8.96
N LEU A 356 15.17 -26.48 -7.62
CA LEU A 356 14.01 -26.61 -6.73
C LEU A 356 13.32 -25.27 -6.41
N THR A 357 14.03 -24.14 -6.56
CA THR A 357 13.50 -22.81 -6.22
C THR A 357 12.71 -22.16 -7.34
N GLY A 358 12.76 -22.73 -8.57
CA GLY A 358 12.18 -22.10 -9.74
C GLY A 358 12.72 -20.68 -10.01
N GLY A 359 13.88 -20.30 -9.41
CA GLY A 359 14.42 -18.95 -9.48
C GLY A 359 13.49 -17.91 -8.86
N ALA A 360 13.28 -17.96 -7.54
CA ALA A 360 12.39 -17.02 -6.83
C ALA A 360 12.67 -15.57 -7.24
N THR A 361 11.77 -14.99 -8.00
CA THR A 361 11.83 -13.63 -8.55
C THR A 361 10.52 -12.91 -8.36
N VAL A 362 10.60 -11.59 -8.29
CA VAL A 362 9.40 -10.73 -8.21
C VAL A 362 8.59 -10.85 -9.49
N ARG A 363 7.28 -11.02 -9.32
CA ARG A 363 6.24 -10.88 -10.34
C ARG A 363 5.24 -9.86 -9.84
N ASP A 364 5.03 -8.80 -10.60
CA ASP A 364 4.14 -7.69 -10.22
C ASP A 364 2.73 -7.84 -10.79
N ASP A 365 2.52 -8.79 -11.71
CA ASP A 365 1.30 -8.96 -12.49
C ASP A 365 0.08 -9.45 -11.70
N HIS A 366 0.26 -9.90 -10.47
CA HIS A 366 -0.80 -10.42 -9.60
C HIS A 366 -0.89 -9.72 -8.23
N ILE A 367 -0.16 -8.62 -8.07
CA ILE A 367 -0.20 -7.85 -6.83
C ILE A 367 -1.45 -6.96 -6.85
N PRO A 368 -2.39 -7.14 -5.90
CA PRO A 368 -3.55 -6.26 -5.79
C PRO A 368 -3.21 -4.98 -5.02
N TRP A 369 -3.99 -3.93 -5.25
CA TRP A 369 -4.00 -2.73 -4.39
C TRP A 369 -5.41 -2.23 -4.19
N VAL A 370 -5.64 -1.55 -3.08
CA VAL A 370 -6.96 -1.07 -2.66
C VAL A 370 -6.86 0.35 -2.14
N THR A 371 -7.78 1.20 -2.56
CA THR A 371 -8.11 2.47 -1.92
C THR A 371 -9.34 2.24 -1.05
N PHE A 372 -9.21 2.42 0.27
CA PHE A 372 -10.22 2.09 1.27
C PHE A 372 -11.20 3.25 1.54
N THR A 373 -11.57 3.95 0.48
CA THR A 373 -12.73 4.85 0.50
C THR A 373 -14.02 4.03 0.58
N ASP A 374 -15.15 4.69 0.69
CA ASP A 374 -16.46 4.07 0.60
C ASP A 374 -17.25 4.77 -0.52
N PRO A 375 -17.42 4.11 -1.70
CA PRO A 375 -17.05 2.71 -1.99
C PRO A 375 -15.53 2.49 -2.09
N GLU A 376 -15.10 1.25 -1.82
CA GLU A 376 -13.71 0.82 -2.01
C GLU A 376 -13.38 0.72 -3.50
N LEU A 377 -12.10 0.96 -3.85
CA LEU A 377 -11.58 0.78 -5.21
C LEU A 377 -10.39 -0.18 -5.18
N ALA A 378 -10.56 -1.37 -5.74
CA ALA A 378 -9.56 -2.43 -5.76
C ALA A 378 -9.15 -2.79 -7.18
N ASN A 379 -7.86 -3.08 -7.36
CA ASN A 379 -7.28 -3.41 -8.66
C ASN A 379 -6.30 -4.57 -8.54
N VAL A 380 -6.12 -5.32 -9.62
CA VAL A 380 -5.03 -6.29 -9.79
C VAL A 380 -4.69 -6.46 -11.26
N GLY A 381 -3.40 -6.55 -11.57
CA GLY A 381 -2.92 -6.79 -12.94
C GLY A 381 -2.98 -5.56 -13.83
N LEU A 382 -3.29 -5.75 -15.10
CA LEU A 382 -3.26 -4.71 -16.11
C LEU A 382 -4.62 -4.00 -16.23
N SER A 383 -4.58 -2.66 -16.32
CA SER A 383 -5.75 -1.89 -16.75
C SER A 383 -6.12 -2.24 -18.21
N GLU A 384 -7.31 -1.83 -18.64
CA GLU A 384 -7.78 -2.02 -20.01
C GLU A 384 -6.78 -1.46 -21.03
N ASP A 385 -6.29 -0.24 -20.82
CA ASP A 385 -5.35 0.41 -21.73
C ASP A 385 -3.99 -0.28 -21.77
N LEU A 386 -3.44 -0.66 -20.61
CA LEU A 386 -2.17 -1.39 -20.55
C LEU A 386 -2.27 -2.78 -21.17
N ALA A 387 -3.39 -3.48 -20.97
CA ALA A 387 -3.64 -4.77 -21.58
C ALA A 387 -3.78 -4.65 -23.10
N LYS A 388 -4.51 -3.64 -23.59
CA LYS A 388 -4.64 -3.34 -25.01
C LYS A 388 -3.30 -3.00 -25.66
N ALA A 389 -2.48 -2.18 -24.99
CA ALA A 389 -1.13 -1.85 -25.47
C ALA A 389 -0.24 -3.09 -25.56
N LYS A 390 -0.35 -4.03 -24.60
CA LYS A 390 0.51 -5.21 -24.52
C LYS A 390 0.06 -6.35 -25.46
N PHE A 391 -1.26 -6.59 -25.60
CA PHE A 391 -1.81 -7.75 -26.28
C PHE A 391 -2.56 -7.41 -27.59
N GLY A 392 -2.76 -6.14 -27.89
CA GLY A 392 -3.54 -5.65 -29.03
C GLY A 392 -5.04 -5.90 -28.81
N THR A 393 -5.52 -7.10 -29.17
CA THR A 393 -6.92 -7.47 -28.97
C THR A 393 -7.15 -8.10 -27.61
N ILE A 394 -8.08 -7.52 -26.85
CA ILE A 394 -8.50 -7.98 -25.53
C ILE A 394 -10.02 -8.14 -25.48
N ASN A 395 -10.52 -8.77 -24.43
CA ASN A 395 -11.93 -8.73 -24.06
C ASN A 395 -12.07 -8.08 -22.70
N VAL A 396 -13.14 -7.32 -22.52
CA VAL A 396 -13.47 -6.66 -21.26
C VAL A 396 -14.88 -7.06 -20.85
N TYR A 397 -15.02 -7.51 -19.60
CA TYR A 397 -16.29 -7.92 -19.03
C TYR A 397 -16.62 -7.02 -17.87
N ARG A 398 -17.85 -6.52 -17.81
CA ARG A 398 -18.36 -5.68 -16.73
C ARG A 398 -19.60 -6.30 -16.12
N TRP A 399 -19.75 -6.17 -14.80
CA TRP A 399 -20.99 -6.52 -14.11
C TRP A 399 -21.26 -5.50 -13.00
N PRO A 400 -22.44 -4.86 -13.00
CA PRO A 400 -22.74 -3.83 -12.02
C PRO A 400 -23.24 -4.41 -10.69
N TYR A 401 -22.98 -3.70 -9.58
CA TYR A 401 -23.49 -4.08 -8.27
C TYR A 401 -25.02 -4.04 -8.18
N HIS A 402 -25.69 -3.14 -8.90
CA HIS A 402 -27.15 -3.03 -8.86
C HIS A 402 -27.88 -4.27 -9.42
N GLU A 403 -27.19 -5.18 -10.10
CA GLU A 403 -27.71 -6.48 -10.51
C GLU A 403 -27.34 -7.63 -9.55
N ASN A 404 -26.78 -7.29 -8.36
CA ASN A 404 -26.47 -8.25 -7.32
C ASN A 404 -27.53 -8.12 -6.19
N ASP A 405 -28.22 -9.20 -5.88
CA ASP A 405 -29.32 -9.19 -4.91
C ASP A 405 -28.85 -8.82 -3.50
N ARG A 406 -27.66 -9.26 -3.08
CA ARG A 406 -27.09 -8.87 -1.79
C ARG A 406 -26.77 -7.37 -1.75
N ALA A 407 -26.27 -6.80 -2.83
CA ALA A 407 -26.02 -5.36 -2.91
C ALA A 407 -27.32 -4.55 -2.81
N GLN A 408 -28.43 -5.06 -3.37
CA GLN A 408 -29.75 -4.45 -3.23
C GLN A 408 -30.26 -4.56 -1.78
N VAL A 409 -30.14 -5.72 -1.16
CA VAL A 409 -30.54 -5.94 0.24
C VAL A 409 -29.81 -5.00 1.19
N ASP A 410 -28.48 -4.86 1.01
CA ASP A 410 -27.66 -4.02 1.87
C ASP A 410 -27.64 -2.54 1.43
N ARG A 411 -28.35 -2.19 0.33
CA ARG A 411 -28.40 -0.83 -0.27
C ARG A 411 -27.01 -0.27 -0.63
N VAL A 412 -26.13 -1.15 -1.09
CA VAL A 412 -24.76 -0.83 -1.54
C VAL A 412 -24.61 -1.11 -3.04
N ALA A 413 -25.61 -0.73 -3.81
CA ALA A 413 -25.76 -1.05 -5.22
C ALA A 413 -24.88 -0.19 -6.17
N GLU A 414 -24.10 0.74 -5.63
CA GLU A 414 -23.17 1.56 -6.42
C GLU A 414 -21.91 0.78 -6.75
N GLY A 415 -21.46 0.88 -8.02
CA GLY A 415 -20.21 0.28 -8.47
C GLY A 415 -20.38 -0.87 -9.43
N PHE A 416 -19.26 -1.45 -9.79
CA PHE A 416 -19.18 -2.56 -10.74
C PHE A 416 -17.82 -3.25 -10.68
N ILE A 417 -17.75 -4.46 -11.28
CA ILE A 417 -16.51 -5.17 -11.57
C ILE A 417 -16.17 -5.05 -13.05
N LYS A 418 -14.89 -4.89 -13.36
CA LYS A 418 -14.31 -4.86 -14.69
C LYS A 418 -13.20 -5.91 -14.78
N VAL A 419 -13.32 -6.87 -15.70
CA VAL A 419 -12.34 -7.95 -15.89
C VAL A 419 -11.76 -7.87 -17.27
N VAL A 420 -10.44 -7.93 -17.38
CA VAL A 420 -9.71 -7.84 -18.64
C VAL A 420 -9.04 -9.17 -18.95
N THR A 421 -9.27 -9.68 -20.16
CA THR A 421 -8.64 -10.92 -20.63
C THR A 421 -7.99 -10.73 -21.99
N THR A 422 -7.03 -11.58 -22.31
CA THR A 422 -6.57 -11.74 -23.70
C THR A 422 -7.71 -12.27 -24.58
N LYS A 423 -7.56 -12.18 -25.91
CA LYS A 423 -8.51 -12.76 -26.86
C LYS A 423 -8.81 -14.25 -26.59
N LYS A 424 -7.84 -15.01 -26.03
CA LYS A 424 -7.97 -16.42 -25.68
C LYS A 424 -8.62 -16.67 -24.31
N GLY A 425 -9.00 -15.61 -23.59
CA GLY A 425 -9.66 -15.70 -22.28
C GLY A 425 -8.70 -15.82 -21.10
N GLN A 426 -7.38 -15.69 -21.25
CA GLN A 426 -6.46 -15.62 -20.12
C GLN A 426 -6.70 -14.32 -19.35
N ILE A 427 -6.92 -14.42 -18.05
CA ILE A 427 -7.15 -13.28 -17.17
C ILE A 427 -5.83 -12.52 -17.01
N VAL A 428 -5.84 -11.20 -17.26
CA VAL A 428 -4.65 -10.33 -17.19
C VAL A 428 -4.86 -9.11 -16.31
N GLY A 429 -6.10 -8.82 -15.92
CA GLY A 429 -6.42 -7.73 -15.02
C GLY A 429 -7.86 -7.79 -14.53
N ALA A 430 -8.10 -7.22 -13.37
CA ALA A 430 -9.43 -6.99 -12.82
C ALA A 430 -9.43 -5.75 -11.94
N ALA A 431 -10.55 -5.04 -11.92
CA ALA A 431 -10.79 -3.90 -11.05
C ALA A 431 -12.22 -3.95 -10.53
N ILE A 432 -12.43 -3.56 -9.28
CA ILE A 432 -13.72 -3.55 -8.61
C ILE A 432 -13.88 -2.22 -7.89
N VAL A 433 -14.98 -1.54 -8.10
CA VAL A 433 -15.40 -0.41 -7.28
C VAL A 433 -16.73 -0.77 -6.63
N GLY A 434 -16.81 -0.66 -5.30
CA GLY A 434 -18.02 -1.01 -4.55
C GLY A 434 -17.71 -1.50 -3.14
N GLU A 435 -18.76 -1.91 -2.44
CA GLU A 435 -18.66 -2.45 -1.08
C GLU A 435 -17.80 -3.73 -1.06
N HIS A 436 -16.83 -3.79 -0.13
CA HIS A 436 -15.91 -4.91 0.04
C HIS A 436 -15.06 -5.26 -1.20
N ALA A 437 -14.77 -4.27 -2.06
CA ALA A 437 -13.96 -4.51 -3.26
C ALA A 437 -12.58 -5.10 -2.92
N GLY A 438 -11.97 -4.69 -1.79
CA GLY A 438 -10.70 -5.20 -1.31
C GLY A 438 -10.70 -6.69 -0.96
N GLU A 439 -11.84 -7.20 -0.46
CA GLU A 439 -12.00 -8.64 -0.21
C GLU A 439 -12.30 -9.40 -1.50
N LEU A 440 -13.11 -8.83 -2.38
CA LEU A 440 -13.56 -9.49 -3.61
C LEU A 440 -12.47 -9.62 -4.67
N ILE A 441 -11.51 -8.69 -4.73
CA ILE A 441 -10.43 -8.68 -5.72
C ILE A 441 -9.44 -9.85 -5.55
N GLN A 442 -9.37 -10.46 -4.36
CA GLN A 442 -8.39 -11.49 -4.04
C GLN A 442 -8.53 -12.75 -4.92
N MET A 443 -9.76 -13.10 -5.32
CA MET A 443 -10.00 -14.20 -6.25
C MET A 443 -9.32 -13.97 -7.61
N TRP A 444 -9.33 -12.73 -8.08
CA TRP A 444 -8.70 -12.36 -9.35
C TRP A 444 -7.18 -12.32 -9.23
N SER A 445 -6.65 -11.89 -8.08
CA SER A 445 -5.21 -11.99 -7.79
C SER A 445 -4.73 -13.44 -7.86
N LEU A 446 -5.45 -14.36 -7.23
CA LEU A 446 -5.15 -15.79 -7.29
C LEU A 446 -5.25 -16.32 -8.73
N ALA A 447 -6.31 -15.96 -9.45
CA ALA A 447 -6.52 -16.40 -10.84
C ALA A 447 -5.38 -15.95 -11.77
N ILE A 448 -4.92 -14.70 -11.64
CA ILE A 448 -3.78 -14.16 -12.41
C ILE A 448 -2.48 -14.84 -11.99
N ALA A 449 -2.24 -15.02 -10.69
CA ALA A 449 -1.04 -15.69 -10.16
C ALA A 449 -0.89 -17.11 -10.74
N GLN A 450 -2.01 -17.82 -10.91
CA GLN A 450 -2.08 -19.18 -11.46
C GLN A 450 -2.21 -19.20 -12.99
N GLY A 451 -2.26 -18.06 -13.67
CA GLY A 451 -2.42 -17.99 -15.13
C GLY A 451 -3.76 -18.56 -15.63
N MET A 452 -4.82 -18.44 -14.82
CA MET A 452 -6.12 -19.05 -15.12
C MET A 452 -6.81 -18.40 -16.33
N ASN A 453 -7.61 -19.21 -17.02
CA ASN A 453 -8.56 -18.73 -18.00
C ASN A 453 -9.87 -18.32 -17.33
N ILE A 454 -10.55 -17.32 -17.87
CA ILE A 454 -11.81 -16.81 -17.32
C ILE A 454 -12.89 -17.90 -17.18
N THR A 455 -12.85 -18.94 -18.01
CA THR A 455 -13.77 -20.09 -17.91
C THR A 455 -13.65 -20.81 -16.56
N ALA A 456 -12.47 -20.83 -15.92
CA ALA A 456 -12.32 -21.41 -14.59
C ALA A 456 -13.12 -20.64 -13.54
N MET A 457 -13.25 -19.32 -13.71
CA MET A 457 -14.03 -18.46 -12.81
C MET A 457 -15.55 -18.65 -12.95
N THR A 458 -16.01 -19.46 -13.90
CA THR A 458 -17.44 -19.81 -14.04
C THR A 458 -17.79 -21.13 -13.35
N GLN A 459 -16.80 -21.93 -12.95
CA GLN A 459 -17.01 -23.31 -12.46
C GLN A 459 -17.25 -23.38 -10.95
N TRP A 460 -16.79 -22.37 -10.17
CA TRP A 460 -17.01 -22.38 -8.74
C TRP A 460 -18.46 -22.00 -8.38
N ILE A 461 -18.90 -22.44 -7.21
CA ILE A 461 -20.25 -22.16 -6.69
C ILE A 461 -20.14 -21.06 -5.64
N SER A 462 -20.80 -19.92 -5.90
CA SER A 462 -20.93 -18.84 -4.92
C SER A 462 -22.11 -19.12 -3.98
N PRO A 463 -21.95 -18.97 -2.67
CA PRO A 463 -23.11 -18.95 -1.79
C PRO A 463 -24.05 -17.80 -2.15
N TYR A 464 -25.36 -18.05 -2.04
CA TYR A 464 -26.38 -17.06 -2.32
C TYR A 464 -27.13 -16.69 -1.05
N PRO A 465 -27.46 -15.39 -0.81
CA PRO A 465 -26.97 -14.20 -1.57
C PRO A 465 -25.65 -13.67 -0.99
N THR A 466 -24.69 -13.39 -1.84
CA THR A 466 -23.42 -12.76 -1.45
C THR A 466 -22.95 -11.74 -2.49
N LEU A 467 -22.16 -10.73 -2.04
CA LEU A 467 -21.52 -9.79 -2.96
C LEU A 467 -20.55 -10.51 -3.91
N SER A 468 -19.97 -11.64 -3.50
CA SER A 468 -18.99 -12.40 -4.29
C SER A 468 -19.56 -12.94 -5.60
N GLU A 469 -20.90 -13.06 -5.76
CA GLU A 469 -21.51 -13.45 -7.02
C GLU A 469 -21.14 -12.56 -8.19
N ILE A 470 -20.81 -11.26 -7.96
CA ILE A 470 -20.38 -10.36 -9.04
C ILE A 470 -19.18 -10.91 -9.81
N ASN A 471 -18.26 -11.61 -9.12
CA ASN A 471 -17.08 -12.23 -9.73
C ASN A 471 -17.49 -13.30 -10.74
N LYS A 472 -18.43 -14.18 -10.36
CA LYS A 472 -18.96 -15.21 -11.26
C LYS A 472 -19.76 -14.63 -12.40
N ARG A 473 -20.61 -13.61 -12.11
CA ARG A 473 -21.44 -12.94 -13.13
C ARG A 473 -20.57 -12.25 -14.18
N ALA A 474 -19.53 -11.54 -13.78
CA ALA A 474 -18.57 -10.95 -14.71
C ALA A 474 -17.90 -12.01 -15.59
N ALA A 475 -17.50 -13.15 -15.02
CA ALA A 475 -16.90 -14.24 -15.78
C ALA A 475 -17.88 -14.90 -16.78
N LEU A 476 -19.15 -15.02 -16.42
CA LEU A 476 -20.20 -15.55 -17.32
C LEU A 476 -20.41 -14.66 -18.56
N GLY A 477 -20.05 -13.37 -18.49
CA GLY A 477 -20.03 -12.47 -19.66
C GLY A 477 -19.24 -13.01 -20.85
N TYR A 478 -18.21 -13.84 -20.60
CA TYR A 478 -17.47 -14.54 -21.64
C TYR A 478 -18.35 -15.44 -22.52
N TYR A 479 -19.26 -16.18 -21.89
CA TYR A 479 -20.19 -17.04 -22.65
C TYR A 479 -21.28 -16.22 -23.32
N ALA A 480 -21.79 -15.18 -22.68
CA ALA A 480 -22.81 -14.30 -23.27
C ALA A 480 -22.33 -13.66 -24.58
N GLN A 481 -21.09 -13.17 -24.61
CA GLN A 481 -20.50 -12.63 -25.83
C GLN A 481 -20.36 -13.72 -26.95
N LYS A 482 -19.98 -14.96 -26.57
CA LYS A 482 -19.84 -16.07 -27.53
C LYS A 482 -21.18 -16.60 -28.02
N ALA A 483 -22.18 -16.70 -27.16
CA ALA A 483 -23.51 -17.17 -27.48
C ALA A 483 -24.18 -16.30 -28.58
N GLY A 484 -23.84 -15.01 -28.61
CA GLY A 484 -24.28 -14.08 -29.68
C GLY A 484 -23.64 -14.34 -31.05
N SER A 485 -22.58 -15.17 -31.14
CA SER A 485 -21.87 -15.37 -32.42
C SER A 485 -22.66 -16.21 -33.37
N PRO A 486 -22.66 -15.87 -34.69
CA PRO A 486 -23.39 -16.66 -35.74
C PRO A 486 -22.94 -18.12 -35.80
N VAL A 487 -21.66 -18.39 -35.49
CA VAL A 487 -21.10 -19.74 -35.49
C VAL A 487 -21.70 -20.60 -34.39
N VAL A 488 -21.75 -20.07 -33.14
CA VAL A 488 -22.34 -20.78 -32.00
C VAL A 488 -23.83 -21.03 -32.25
N ARG A 489 -24.56 -20.04 -32.74
CA ARG A 489 -25.99 -20.18 -33.08
C ARG A 489 -26.22 -21.28 -34.12
N ARG A 490 -25.36 -21.39 -35.16
CA ARG A 490 -25.43 -22.47 -36.15
C ARG A 490 -25.17 -23.84 -35.53
N VAL A 491 -24.12 -23.97 -34.69
CA VAL A 491 -23.80 -25.21 -33.99
C VAL A 491 -24.97 -25.65 -33.10
N VAL A 492 -25.51 -24.73 -32.29
CA VAL A 492 -26.70 -25.02 -31.46
C VAL A 492 -27.90 -25.43 -32.31
N ALA A 493 -28.15 -24.75 -33.43
CA ALA A 493 -29.24 -25.12 -34.34
C ALA A 493 -29.07 -26.52 -34.95
N ILE A 494 -27.84 -26.95 -35.21
CA ILE A 494 -27.53 -28.30 -35.68
C ILE A 494 -27.75 -29.31 -34.54
N LEU A 495 -27.19 -29.06 -33.36
CA LEU A 495 -27.32 -29.98 -32.19
C LEU A 495 -28.78 -30.20 -31.78
N ARG A 496 -29.63 -29.18 -31.89
CA ARG A 496 -31.08 -29.28 -31.59
C ARG A 496 -31.83 -30.21 -32.57
N LYS A 497 -31.22 -30.64 -33.66
CA LYS A 497 -31.82 -31.63 -34.59
C LYS A 497 -31.53 -33.07 -34.19
N PHE A 498 -30.63 -33.26 -33.23
CA PHE A 498 -30.20 -34.61 -32.79
C PHE A 498 -30.62 -34.95 -31.36
N GLY A 499 -31.45 -34.15 -30.70
CA GLY A 499 -31.97 -34.37 -29.34
C GLY A 499 -32.37 -33.07 -28.71
#